data_f43c6dad2569f4a02e90a56cddc6863e
#
_entry.id   f43c6dad2569f4a02e90a56cddc6863e
#
_cell.length_a   1.000
_cell.length_b   1.000
_cell.length_c   1.000
_cell.angle_alpha   90.00
_cell.angle_beta   90.00
_cell.angle_gamma   90.00
#
_symmetry.space_group_name_H-M   'P 1'
#
loop_
_entity.id
_entity.type
_entity.pdbx_description
1 polymer ?
#
loop_
_entity_poly.entity_id
_entity_poly.type
_entity_poly.pdbx_seq_one_letter_code
_entity_poly.pdbx_strand_id
1 'polypeptide(L)' 'MSAEEITKIMVELEEEMLAAADDLRFEYAAKLRDEIKSLRRELDELETAT' A
#
# COMPACT_ATOMS: atom_id res chain seq x y z
N MET A 1 -9.13 8.33 8.01
CA MET A 1 -7.97 7.59 8.48
C MET A 1 -6.81 8.51 8.82
N SER A 2 -6.09 8.22 9.87
CA SER A 2 -4.91 8.99 10.22
C SER A 2 -3.72 8.56 9.35
N ALA A 3 -2.72 9.44 9.26
CA ALA A 3 -1.51 9.14 8.50
C ALA A 3 -0.80 7.89 9.07
N GLU A 4 -0.83 7.72 10.37
CA GLU A 4 -0.22 6.58 11.03
C GLU A 4 -0.90 5.27 10.63
N GLU A 5 -2.23 5.28 10.58
CA GLU A 5 -2.98 4.10 10.16
C GLU A 5 -2.72 3.75 8.70
N ILE A 6 -2.68 4.75 7.85
CA ILE A 6 -2.41 4.54 6.42
C ILE A 6 -1.03 3.93 6.23
N THR A 7 -0.03 4.46 6.93
CA THR A 7 1.33 3.94 6.86
C THR A 7 1.40 2.48 7.29
N LYS A 8 0.69 2.15 8.35
CA LYS A 8 0.67 0.78 8.87
C LYS A 8 0.05 -0.18 7.86
N ILE A 9 -1.08 0.23 7.25
CA ILE A 9 -1.74 -0.59 6.24
C ILE A 9 -0.83 -0.76 5.03
N MET A 10 -0.14 0.29 4.62
CA MET A 10 0.78 0.22 3.48
C MET A 10 1.90 -0.80 3.73
N VAL A 11 2.45 -0.82 4.93
CA VAL A 11 3.50 -1.78 5.27
C VAL A 11 2.96 -3.21 5.18
N GLU A 12 1.77 -3.44 5.71
CA GLU A 12 1.15 -4.76 5.65
C GLU A 12 0.91 -5.21 4.21
N LEU A 13 0.43 -4.29 3.38
CA LEU A 13 0.19 -4.60 1.97
C LEU A 13 1.50 -4.85 1.23
N GLU A 14 2.56 -4.14 1.56
CA GLU A 14 3.86 -4.39 0.94
C GLU A 14 4.38 -5.79 1.26
N GLU A 15 4.24 -6.21 2.51
CA GLU A 15 4.66 -7.54 2.90
C GLU A 15 3.87 -8.61 2.16
N GLU A 16 2.57 -8.40 2.04
CA GLU A 16 1.70 -9.31 1.32
C GLU A 16 2.03 -9.34 -0.17
N MET A 17 2.32 -8.17 -0.73
CA MET A 17 2.71 -8.06 -2.13
C MET A 17 3.99 -8.85 -2.42
N LEU A 18 4.99 -8.71 -1.54
CA LEU A 18 6.25 -9.43 -1.71
C LEU A 18 6.05 -10.94 -1.59
N ALA A 19 5.20 -11.38 -0.66
CA ALA A 19 4.89 -12.78 -0.51
C ALA A 19 4.18 -13.32 -1.76
N ALA A 20 3.25 -12.53 -2.31
CA ALA A 20 2.55 -12.93 -3.52
C ALA A 20 3.50 -13.02 -4.72
N ALA A 21 4.45 -12.10 -4.82
CA ALA A 21 5.44 -12.13 -5.89
C ALA A 21 6.34 -13.35 -5.76
N ASP A 22 6.70 -13.71 -4.54
CA ASP A 22 7.50 -14.92 -4.28
C ASP A 22 6.77 -16.18 -4.74
N ASP A 23 5.45 -16.19 -4.58
CA ASP A 23 4.61 -17.30 -5.01
C ASP A 23 4.24 -17.23 -6.49
N LEU A 24 4.80 -16.27 -7.21
CA LEU A 24 4.53 -16.04 -8.63
C LEU A 24 3.07 -15.66 -8.92
N ARG A 25 2.41 -15.09 -7.94
CA ARG A 25 1.04 -14.57 -8.10
C ARG A 25 1.11 -13.12 -8.55
N PHE A 26 1.53 -12.94 -9.78
CA PHE A 26 1.82 -11.59 -10.28
C PHE A 26 0.59 -10.70 -10.37
N GLU A 27 -0.57 -11.25 -10.73
CA GLU A 27 -1.79 -10.46 -10.81
C GLU A 27 -2.25 -9.95 -9.46
N TYR A 28 -2.14 -10.81 -8.45
CA TYR A 28 -2.49 -10.43 -7.09
C TYR A 28 -1.50 -9.40 -6.54
N ALA A 29 -0.21 -9.63 -6.79
CA ALA A 29 0.81 -8.68 -6.38
C ALA A 29 0.58 -7.30 -7.02
N ALA A 30 0.17 -7.28 -8.29
CA ALA A 30 -0.12 -6.03 -8.98
C ALA A 30 -1.31 -5.29 -8.36
N LYS A 31 -2.33 -6.02 -7.95
CA LYS A 31 -3.48 -5.42 -7.27
C LYS A 31 -3.07 -4.79 -5.95
N LEU A 32 -2.23 -5.47 -5.19
CA LEU A 32 -1.74 -4.95 -3.92
C LEU A 32 -0.89 -3.70 -4.15
N ARG A 33 -0.06 -3.73 -5.18
CA ARG A 33 0.74 -2.56 -5.53
C ARG A 33 -0.13 -1.35 -5.85
N ASP A 34 -1.22 -1.57 -6.58
CA ASP A 34 -2.13 -0.49 -6.92
C ASP A 34 -2.82 0.08 -5.68
N GLU A 35 -3.17 -0.77 -4.74
CA GLU A 35 -3.75 -0.32 -3.48
C GLU A 35 -2.75 0.48 -2.66
N ILE A 36 -1.49 0.06 -2.65
CA ILE A 36 -0.43 0.80 -1.98
C ILE A 36 -0.28 2.19 -2.58
N LYS A 37 -0.33 2.28 -3.90
CA LYS A 37 -0.24 3.57 -4.59
C LYS A 37 -1.39 4.50 -4.20
N SER A 38 -2.60 3.96 -4.11
CA SER A 38 -3.76 4.74 -3.71
C SER A 38 -3.62 5.27 -2.29
N LEU A 39 -3.17 4.42 -1.38
CA LEU A 39 -2.97 4.82 0.01
C LEU A 39 -1.85 5.85 0.14
N ARG A 40 -0.80 5.70 -0.65
CA ARG A 40 0.29 6.65 -0.66
C ARG A 40 -0.17 8.03 -1.11
N ARG A 41 -1.07 8.06 -2.09
CA ARG A 41 -1.64 9.31 -2.56
C ARG A 41 -2.46 9.97 -1.47
N GLU A 42 -3.27 9.19 -0.73
CA GLU A 42 -4.03 9.70 0.38
C GLU A 42 -3.13 10.27 1.47
N LEU A 43 -2.03 9.57 1.75
CA LEU A 43 -1.07 10.03 2.73
C LEU A 43 -0.44 11.36 2.31
N ASP A 44 -0.07 11.47 1.05
CA ASP A 44 0.49 12.71 0.52
C ASP A 44 -0.51 13.86 0.64
N GLU A 45 -1.77 13.61 0.36
CA GLU A 45 -2.82 14.63 0.50
C GLU A 45 -2.99 15.08 1.94
N LEU A 46 -2.93 14.15 2.88
CA LEU A 46 -3.03 14.49 4.29
C LEU A 46 -1.86 15.36 4.73
N GLU A 47 -0.66 15.01 4.30
CA GLU A 47 0.52 15.78 4.66
C GLU A 47 0.54 17.16 4.00
N THR A 48 0.02 17.26 2.80
CA THR A 48 -0.03 18.53 2.07
C THR A 48 -1.12 19.44 2.61
N ALA A 49 -2.18 18.87 3.14
CA ALA A 49 -3.32 19.64 3.65
C ALA A 49 -2.98 20.42 4.93
N THR A 50 -1.92 20.05 5.59
CA THR A 50 -1.48 20.77 6.79
C THR A 50 -0.45 21.84 6.44
#